data_4eb5f4d59c48945a9046c4418f2b931d
#
_entry.id   4eb5f4d59c48945a9046c4418f2b931d
#
_cell.length_a   1.000
_cell.length_b   1.000
_cell.length_c   1.000
_cell.angle_alpha   90.00
_cell.angle_beta   90.00
_cell.angle_gamma   90.00
#
_symmetry.space_group_name_H-M   'P 1'
#
loop_
_entity.id
_entity.type
_entity.pdbx_description
1 polymer ?
#
loop_
_entity_poly.entity_id
_entity_poly.type
_entity_poly.pdbx_seq_one_letter_code
_entity_poly.pdbx_strand_id
1 'polypeptide(L)'
;MNLLSHKYLFAGCLLIAGTLSAWGQSAPSLAIRIDDLGAFHSVNEACIETYQSGIARSVEVMPVAAWYPEAVRLLKENPGLDAGLHLVITSEWENVKWRPLTHCPSLTDENGYFYPMMGPNPAYPGQSVMENKWDIKEVEQEFRAQIEMALRNIPQLSHMTGHMLSTGFTKEVNELVLRLA
;
A
#
# COMPACT_ATOMS: atom_id res chain seq x y z
N MET A 1 51.54 49.32 32.46
CA MET A 1 50.60 49.41 31.28
C MET A 1 49.92 48.09 31.11
N ASN A 2 48.60 48.09 31.22
CA ASN A 2 47.73 47.01 31.68
C ASN A 2 47.65 45.79 30.76
N LEU A 3 47.99 44.62 31.30
CA LEU A 3 47.85 43.27 30.71
C LEU A 3 46.46 42.63 30.98
N LEU A 4 45.43 43.44 31.21
CA LEU A 4 44.12 42.97 31.66
C LEU A 4 43.00 43.00 30.59
N SER A 5 43.28 43.47 29.36
CA SER A 5 42.17 43.62 28.35
C SER A 5 41.99 42.52 27.38
N HIS A 6 42.84 41.46 27.36
CA HIS A 6 42.76 40.39 26.35
C HIS A 6 42.08 39.08 26.80
N LYS A 7 41.78 38.97 28.11
CA LYS A 7 41.16 37.75 28.65
C LYS A 7 39.63 37.67 28.52
N TYR A 8 38.99 38.81 28.28
CA TYR A 8 37.51 38.86 28.19
C TYR A 8 36.98 38.81 26.75
N LEU A 9 37.85 38.97 25.73
CA LEU A 9 37.42 38.89 24.33
C LEU A 9 37.26 37.45 23.86
N PHE A 10 37.99 36.49 24.49
CA PHE A 10 37.86 35.05 24.09
C PHE A 10 36.70 34.32 24.76
N ALA A 11 36.21 34.83 25.89
CA ALA A 11 35.06 34.20 26.56
C ALA A 11 33.72 34.55 25.90
N GLY A 12 33.63 35.68 25.18
CA GLY A 12 32.42 36.10 24.48
C GLY A 12 32.15 35.32 23.17
N CYS A 13 33.19 34.88 22.49
CA CYS A 13 33.04 34.14 21.23
C CYS A 13 32.68 32.66 21.41
N LEU A 14 32.96 32.03 22.57
CA LEU A 14 32.60 30.63 22.82
C LEU A 14 31.16 30.46 23.25
N LEU A 15 30.49 31.50 23.74
CA LEU A 15 29.07 31.43 24.13
C LEU A 15 28.09 31.61 22.97
N ILE A 16 28.54 32.15 21.83
CA ILE A 16 27.68 32.34 20.62
C ILE A 16 27.70 31.12 19.70
N ALA A 17 28.74 30.27 19.78
CA ALA A 17 28.83 29.07 18.98
C ALA A 17 27.94 27.87 19.47
N GLY A 18 27.40 27.98 20.68
CA GLY A 18 26.60 26.89 21.31
C GLY A 18 25.11 26.94 21.08
N THR A 19 24.57 27.97 20.42
CA THR A 19 23.12 28.17 20.31
C THR A 19 22.54 27.96 18.90
N LEU A 20 23.34 27.50 17.94
CA LEU A 20 22.87 27.29 16.54
C LEU A 20 22.55 25.87 16.18
N SER A 21 22.43 24.96 17.15
CA SER A 21 21.91 23.60 16.91
C SER A 21 20.46 23.48 17.39
N ALA A 22 19.60 24.43 17.11
CA ALA A 22 18.19 24.19 17.03
C ALA A 22 17.98 23.40 15.73
N TRP A 23 18.10 22.08 15.81
CA TRP A 23 17.59 21.17 14.78
C TRP A 23 16.10 21.46 14.70
N GLY A 24 15.71 22.26 13.72
CA GLY A 24 14.32 22.45 13.42
C GLY A 24 13.72 21.07 13.13
N GLN A 25 12.96 20.54 14.07
CA GLN A 25 12.09 19.41 13.75
C GLN A 25 11.21 19.90 12.63
N SER A 26 11.37 19.30 11.45
CA SER A 26 10.45 19.53 10.35
C SER A 26 9.05 19.27 10.87
N ALA A 27 8.12 20.17 10.58
CA ALA A 27 6.71 19.95 10.92
C ALA A 27 6.29 18.55 10.39
N PRO A 28 5.50 17.79 11.15
CA PRO A 28 5.01 16.52 10.68
C PRO A 28 4.27 16.71 9.35
N SER A 29 4.58 15.88 8.37
CA SER A 29 3.91 15.87 7.07
C SER A 29 2.87 14.76 7.05
N LEU A 30 1.69 15.04 6.43
CA LEU A 30 0.64 14.08 6.20
C LEU A 30 0.70 13.62 4.73
N ALA A 31 0.82 12.31 4.51
CA ALA A 31 0.65 11.71 3.21
C ALA A 31 -0.73 11.02 3.16
N ILE A 32 -1.54 11.38 2.17
CA ILE A 32 -2.84 10.74 1.93
C ILE A 32 -2.67 9.74 0.78
N ARG A 33 -3.04 8.50 1.04
CA ARG A 33 -3.09 7.39 0.10
C ARG A 33 -4.54 7.00 -0.14
N ILE A 34 -4.88 6.63 -1.37
CA ILE A 34 -6.19 6.13 -1.77
C ILE A 34 -6.05 4.65 -2.08
N ASP A 35 -6.94 3.81 -1.56
CA ASP A 35 -6.96 2.38 -1.84
C ASP A 35 -7.95 2.03 -2.97
N ASP A 36 -7.86 0.81 -3.51
CA ASP A 36 -8.82 0.13 -4.39
C ASP A 36 -8.94 0.69 -5.82
N LEU A 37 -7.91 1.35 -6.36
CA LEU A 37 -7.89 1.70 -7.79
C LEU A 37 -7.99 0.43 -8.65
N GLY A 38 -8.92 0.40 -9.58
CA GLY A 38 -9.25 -0.76 -10.41
C GLY A 38 -10.52 -1.48 -10.00
N ALA A 39 -11.05 -1.25 -8.79
CA ALA A 39 -12.25 -1.93 -8.31
C ALA A 39 -13.47 -1.62 -9.19
N PHE A 40 -13.73 -0.35 -9.46
CA PHE A 40 -14.84 0.14 -10.25
C PHE A 40 -14.46 1.37 -11.07
N HIS A 41 -15.19 1.64 -12.14
CA HIS A 41 -15.03 2.87 -12.92
C HIS A 41 -15.16 4.14 -12.05
N SER A 42 -16.19 4.21 -11.22
CA SER A 42 -16.41 5.36 -10.33
C SER A 42 -15.30 5.55 -9.29
N VAL A 43 -14.69 4.46 -8.82
CA VAL A 43 -13.52 4.51 -7.93
C VAL A 43 -12.30 5.05 -8.69
N ASN A 44 -12.08 4.57 -9.92
CA ASN A 44 -10.99 5.05 -10.76
C ASN A 44 -11.09 6.56 -11.00
N GLU A 45 -12.28 7.06 -11.37
CA GLU A 45 -12.53 8.50 -11.55
C GLU A 45 -12.26 9.27 -10.26
N ALA A 46 -12.81 8.83 -9.13
CA ALA A 46 -12.66 9.50 -7.84
C ALA A 46 -11.19 9.55 -7.37
N CYS A 47 -10.42 8.48 -7.60
CA CYS A 47 -8.99 8.45 -7.29
C CYS A 47 -8.22 9.53 -8.07
N ILE A 48 -8.48 9.63 -9.38
CA ILE A 48 -7.81 10.61 -10.23
C ILE A 48 -8.26 12.04 -9.89
N GLU A 49 -9.54 12.28 -9.65
CA GLU A 49 -10.04 13.58 -9.22
C GLU A 49 -9.40 14.01 -7.89
N THR A 50 -9.29 13.11 -6.92
CA THR A 50 -8.66 13.37 -5.63
C THR A 50 -7.17 13.72 -5.77
N TYR A 51 -6.44 13.02 -6.67
CA TYR A 51 -5.07 13.36 -7.00
C TYR A 51 -4.97 14.74 -7.68
N GLN A 52 -5.77 15.01 -8.70
CA GLN A 52 -5.76 16.26 -9.45
C GLN A 52 -6.13 17.46 -8.58
N SER A 53 -7.01 17.26 -7.59
CA SER A 53 -7.35 18.24 -6.56
C SER A 53 -6.23 18.46 -5.54
N GLY A 54 -5.15 17.69 -5.59
CA GLY A 54 -3.97 17.85 -4.74
C GLY A 54 -4.11 17.28 -3.34
N ILE A 55 -5.16 16.50 -3.05
CA ILE A 55 -5.42 15.89 -1.74
C ILE A 55 -4.54 14.66 -1.52
N ALA A 56 -4.55 13.71 -2.47
CA ALA A 56 -3.76 12.48 -2.40
C ALA A 56 -2.54 12.54 -3.33
N ARG A 57 -1.52 11.73 -3.00
CA ARG A 57 -0.29 11.63 -3.77
C ARG A 57 0.09 10.19 -4.09
N SER A 58 -0.56 9.22 -3.48
CA SER A 58 -0.35 7.79 -3.68
C SER A 58 -1.69 7.08 -3.83
N VAL A 59 -1.70 5.99 -4.61
CA VAL A 59 -2.88 5.16 -4.84
C VAL A 59 -2.49 3.69 -4.94
N GLU A 60 -3.34 2.81 -4.39
CA GLU A 60 -3.13 1.38 -4.39
C GLU A 60 -3.98 0.69 -5.45
N VAL A 61 -3.36 -0.02 -6.38
CA VAL A 61 -4.03 -0.64 -7.53
C VAL A 61 -4.25 -2.13 -7.33
N MET A 62 -5.43 -2.62 -7.70
CA MET A 62 -5.89 -4.01 -7.55
C MET A 62 -5.83 -4.76 -8.89
N PRO A 63 -4.82 -5.63 -9.14
CA PRO A 63 -4.69 -6.32 -10.44
C PRO A 63 -5.83 -7.30 -10.77
N VAL A 64 -6.47 -7.86 -9.75
CA VAL A 64 -7.58 -8.82 -9.91
C VAL A 64 -8.93 -8.17 -10.21
N ALA A 65 -9.02 -6.86 -10.06
CA ALA A 65 -10.27 -6.12 -10.20
C ALA A 65 -10.64 -5.89 -11.67
N ALA A 66 -11.94 -5.85 -11.96
CA ALA A 66 -12.45 -5.83 -13.33
C ALA A 66 -12.08 -4.56 -14.11
N TRP A 67 -11.87 -3.44 -13.42
CA TRP A 67 -11.51 -2.16 -14.02
C TRP A 67 -10.00 -1.84 -13.97
N TYR A 68 -9.18 -2.86 -13.70
CA TYR A 68 -7.72 -2.74 -13.72
C TYR A 68 -7.15 -2.20 -15.05
N PRO A 69 -7.61 -2.62 -16.24
CA PRO A 69 -7.11 -2.05 -17.49
C PRO A 69 -7.31 -0.54 -17.61
N GLU A 70 -8.42 -0.02 -17.10
CA GLU A 70 -8.66 1.43 -17.03
C GLU A 70 -7.74 2.09 -16.02
N ALA A 71 -7.55 1.50 -14.84
CA ALA A 71 -6.62 1.98 -13.82
C ALA A 71 -5.20 2.15 -14.39
N VAL A 72 -4.72 1.15 -15.12
CA VAL A 72 -3.42 1.20 -15.81
C VAL A 72 -3.33 2.36 -16.81
N ARG A 73 -4.38 2.59 -17.60
CA ARG A 73 -4.43 3.73 -18.53
C ARG A 73 -4.36 5.06 -17.78
N LEU A 74 -5.17 5.22 -16.75
CA LEU A 74 -5.23 6.44 -15.92
C LEU A 74 -3.91 6.72 -15.21
N LEU A 75 -3.22 5.70 -14.70
CA LEU A 75 -1.88 5.85 -14.10
C LEU A 75 -0.85 6.34 -15.14
N LYS A 76 -0.88 5.83 -16.36
CA LYS A 76 0.02 6.31 -17.45
C LYS A 76 -0.26 7.76 -17.85
N GLU A 77 -1.52 8.18 -17.78
CA GLU A 77 -1.93 9.56 -18.04
C GLU A 77 -1.58 10.52 -16.87
N ASN A 78 -1.30 9.97 -15.68
CA ASN A 78 -0.97 10.72 -14.46
C ASN A 78 0.38 10.23 -13.86
N PRO A 79 1.52 10.41 -14.56
CA PRO A 79 2.81 9.83 -14.15
C PRO A 79 3.38 10.39 -12.84
N GLY A 80 2.83 11.49 -12.32
CA GLY A 80 3.19 12.07 -11.02
C GLY A 80 2.40 11.49 -9.85
N LEU A 81 1.42 10.62 -10.10
CA LEU A 81 0.71 9.88 -9.06
C LEU A 81 1.54 8.64 -8.70
N ASP A 82 1.98 8.56 -7.45
CA ASP A 82 2.67 7.38 -6.93
C ASP A 82 1.72 6.19 -6.88
N ALA A 83 2.17 5.03 -7.36
CA ALA A 83 1.35 3.82 -7.41
C ALA A 83 1.95 2.71 -6.54
N GLY A 84 1.13 2.18 -5.65
CA GLY A 84 1.37 0.96 -4.91
C GLY A 84 0.55 -0.21 -5.48
N LEU A 85 1.03 -1.41 -5.26
CA LEU A 85 0.28 -2.62 -5.55
C LEU A 85 -0.55 -3.02 -4.33
N HIS A 86 -1.87 -3.07 -4.49
CA HIS A 86 -2.79 -3.60 -3.48
C HIS A 86 -2.98 -5.09 -3.70
N LEU A 87 -2.24 -5.91 -2.94
CA LEU A 87 -2.31 -7.38 -3.02
C LEU A 87 -3.64 -7.87 -2.48
N VAL A 88 -4.33 -8.70 -3.25
CA VAL A 88 -5.73 -9.10 -3.00
C VAL A 88 -5.86 -10.60 -2.96
N ILE A 89 -6.44 -11.16 -1.90
CA ILE A 89 -6.90 -12.55 -1.80
C ILE A 89 -8.29 -12.66 -1.17
N THR A 90 -9.03 -11.55 -1.15
CA THR A 90 -10.44 -11.53 -0.73
C THR A 90 -11.29 -10.80 -1.75
N SER A 91 -12.56 -11.16 -1.83
CA SER A 91 -13.62 -10.38 -2.48
C SER A 91 -14.28 -9.44 -1.47
N GLU A 92 -15.38 -8.78 -1.86
CA GLU A 92 -16.15 -7.88 -1.02
C GLU A 92 -17.58 -8.42 -0.80
N TRP A 93 -17.87 -8.87 0.41
CA TRP A 93 -19.22 -9.29 0.82
C TRP A 93 -19.94 -10.20 -0.22
N GLU A 94 -21.20 -9.91 -0.53
CA GLU A 94 -22.04 -10.77 -1.39
C GLU A 94 -21.93 -10.42 -2.88
N ASN A 95 -21.82 -9.13 -3.22
CA ASN A 95 -22.12 -8.67 -4.57
C ASN A 95 -20.89 -8.22 -5.36
N VAL A 96 -19.76 -8.04 -4.72
CA VAL A 96 -18.51 -7.62 -5.36
C VAL A 96 -17.50 -8.74 -5.27
N LYS A 97 -17.30 -9.44 -6.37
CA LYS A 97 -16.50 -10.66 -6.43
C LYS A 97 -15.39 -10.55 -7.45
N TRP A 98 -14.20 -10.95 -7.04
CA TRP A 98 -13.03 -11.08 -7.91
C TRP A 98 -12.55 -12.52 -7.94
N ARG A 99 -11.93 -12.88 -9.05
CA ARG A 99 -11.26 -14.16 -9.23
C ARG A 99 -9.77 -13.98 -9.13
N PRO A 100 -9.04 -14.98 -8.64
CA PRO A 100 -7.58 -14.97 -8.69
C PRO A 100 -7.06 -14.93 -10.13
N LEU A 101 -5.82 -14.47 -10.30
CA LEU A 101 -5.07 -14.55 -11.55
C LEU A 101 -4.54 -15.97 -11.79
N THR A 102 -4.47 -16.78 -10.74
CA THR A 102 -3.89 -18.14 -10.78
C THR A 102 -4.92 -19.18 -10.33
N HIS A 103 -4.56 -20.45 -10.43
CA HIS A 103 -5.37 -21.53 -9.86
C HIS A 103 -4.99 -21.69 -8.37
N CYS A 104 -5.85 -21.17 -7.49
CA CYS A 104 -5.65 -21.24 -6.02
C CYS A 104 -6.97 -21.61 -5.30
N PRO A 105 -7.42 -22.87 -5.41
CA PRO A 105 -8.69 -23.32 -4.87
C PRO A 105 -8.80 -23.18 -3.34
N SER A 106 -7.70 -23.16 -2.61
CA SER A 106 -7.72 -22.96 -1.14
C SER A 106 -8.11 -21.54 -0.72
N LEU A 107 -8.07 -20.58 -1.65
CA LEU A 107 -8.40 -19.18 -1.42
C LEU A 107 -9.78 -18.78 -1.96
N THR A 108 -10.52 -19.75 -2.58
CA THR A 108 -11.76 -19.45 -3.29
C THR A 108 -12.93 -20.28 -2.79
N ASP A 109 -14.13 -19.74 -3.00
CA ASP A 109 -15.39 -20.46 -2.83
C ASP A 109 -15.63 -21.50 -3.96
N GLU A 110 -16.73 -22.23 -3.88
CA GLU A 110 -17.12 -23.25 -4.88
C GLU A 110 -17.33 -22.69 -6.29
N ASN A 111 -17.58 -21.38 -6.42
CA ASN A 111 -17.75 -20.69 -7.69
C ASN A 111 -16.42 -20.13 -8.23
N GLY A 112 -15.32 -20.31 -7.52
CA GLY A 112 -14.00 -19.82 -7.88
C GLY A 112 -13.78 -18.32 -7.65
N TYR A 113 -14.57 -17.68 -6.79
CA TYR A 113 -14.32 -16.33 -6.32
C TYR A 113 -13.55 -16.36 -5.01
N PHE A 114 -12.69 -15.39 -4.77
CA PHE A 114 -12.10 -15.21 -3.45
C PHE A 114 -13.17 -15.14 -2.36
N TYR A 115 -12.87 -15.69 -1.19
CA TYR A 115 -13.72 -15.51 -0.01
C TYR A 115 -13.91 -14.02 0.31
N PRO A 116 -15.10 -13.60 0.78
CA PRO A 116 -15.36 -12.18 1.04
C PRO A 116 -14.65 -11.61 2.26
N MET A 117 -14.17 -12.46 3.16
CA MET A 117 -13.57 -12.04 4.44
C MET A 117 -12.18 -12.64 4.63
N MET A 118 -11.29 -11.90 5.29
CA MET A 118 -10.01 -12.45 5.73
C MET A 118 -10.20 -13.32 6.97
N GLY A 119 -10.84 -12.81 7.99
CA GLY A 119 -11.12 -13.49 9.26
C GLY A 119 -12.59 -13.81 9.46
N PRO A 120 -12.92 -14.62 10.48
CA PRO A 120 -14.30 -15.02 10.80
C PRO A 120 -15.20 -13.80 10.98
N ASN A 121 -16.38 -13.86 10.36
CA ASN A 121 -17.42 -12.84 10.50
C ASN A 121 -18.77 -13.52 10.72
N PRO A 122 -19.49 -13.25 11.83
CA PRO A 122 -20.78 -13.87 12.11
C PRO A 122 -21.86 -13.64 11.03
N ALA A 123 -21.76 -12.57 10.26
CA ALA A 123 -22.65 -12.30 9.13
C ALA A 123 -22.31 -13.15 7.88
N TYR A 124 -21.11 -13.73 7.82
CA TYR A 124 -20.61 -14.54 6.70
C TYR A 124 -19.91 -15.80 7.22
N PRO A 125 -20.63 -16.70 7.94
CA PRO A 125 -20.03 -17.86 8.57
C PRO A 125 -19.40 -18.81 7.53
N GLY A 126 -18.15 -19.24 7.78
CA GLY A 126 -17.39 -20.11 6.89
C GLY A 126 -16.89 -19.44 5.59
N GLN A 127 -17.10 -18.15 5.43
CA GLN A 127 -16.74 -17.40 4.21
C GLN A 127 -15.50 -16.51 4.39
N SER A 128 -14.54 -16.94 5.20
CA SER A 128 -13.26 -16.25 5.34
C SER A 128 -12.10 -17.16 4.97
N VAL A 129 -11.00 -16.56 4.55
CA VAL A 129 -9.75 -17.29 4.28
C VAL A 129 -9.30 -18.06 5.53
N MET A 130 -9.35 -17.44 6.70
CA MET A 130 -8.88 -18.04 7.96
C MET A 130 -9.78 -19.16 8.52
N GLU A 131 -11.04 -19.26 8.11
CA GLU A 131 -11.93 -20.38 8.48
C GLU A 131 -11.73 -21.59 7.57
N ASN A 132 -11.06 -21.42 6.44
CA ASN A 132 -10.80 -22.46 5.46
C ASN A 132 -9.34 -22.93 5.49
N LYS A 133 -9.06 -24.07 4.86
CA LYS A 133 -7.69 -24.63 4.80
C LYS A 133 -6.92 -23.98 3.65
N TRP A 134 -6.50 -22.73 3.86
CA TRP A 134 -5.66 -22.03 2.89
C TRP A 134 -4.24 -22.62 2.81
N ASP A 135 -3.59 -22.50 1.64
CA ASP A 135 -2.24 -22.98 1.38
C ASP A 135 -1.30 -21.80 1.09
N ILE A 136 -0.21 -21.68 1.86
CA ILE A 136 0.81 -20.62 1.69
C ILE A 136 1.42 -20.61 0.29
N LYS A 137 1.52 -21.77 -0.38
CA LYS A 137 2.05 -21.86 -1.73
C LYS A 137 1.09 -21.23 -2.76
N GLU A 138 -0.20 -21.38 -2.55
CA GLU A 138 -1.21 -20.73 -3.40
C GLU A 138 -1.25 -19.23 -3.15
N VAL A 139 -1.09 -18.78 -1.90
CA VAL A 139 -0.91 -17.35 -1.57
C VAL A 139 0.33 -16.79 -2.28
N GLU A 140 1.46 -17.49 -2.22
CA GLU A 140 2.70 -17.06 -2.89
C GLU A 140 2.52 -17.00 -4.42
N GLN A 141 1.93 -18.02 -5.01
CA GLN A 141 1.69 -18.09 -6.45
C GLN A 141 0.81 -16.93 -6.91
N GLU A 142 -0.25 -16.64 -6.18
CA GLU A 142 -1.18 -15.55 -6.50
C GLU A 142 -0.52 -14.18 -6.34
N PHE A 143 0.19 -13.95 -5.23
CA PHE A 143 0.90 -12.69 -5.02
C PHE A 143 1.96 -12.44 -6.09
N ARG A 144 2.73 -13.46 -6.48
CA ARG A 144 3.71 -13.34 -7.58
C ARG A 144 3.03 -12.94 -8.89
N ALA A 145 1.90 -13.56 -9.23
CA ALA A 145 1.18 -13.23 -10.45
C ALA A 145 0.67 -11.77 -10.45
N GLN A 146 0.16 -11.30 -9.31
CA GLN A 146 -0.29 -9.91 -9.15
C GLN A 146 0.89 -8.93 -9.25
N ILE A 147 2.02 -9.22 -8.59
CA ILE A 147 3.26 -8.42 -8.65
C ILE A 147 3.77 -8.34 -10.09
N GLU A 148 3.92 -9.47 -10.76
CA GLU A 148 4.43 -9.52 -12.14
C GLU A 148 3.50 -8.79 -13.12
N MET A 149 2.18 -8.89 -12.94
CA MET A 149 1.22 -8.16 -13.76
C MET A 149 1.34 -6.66 -13.57
N ALA A 150 1.43 -6.20 -12.31
CA ALA A 150 1.57 -4.78 -12.00
C ALA A 150 2.90 -4.21 -12.53
N LEU A 151 4.02 -4.88 -12.30
CA LEU A 151 5.35 -4.47 -12.77
C LEU A 151 5.41 -4.33 -14.30
N ARG A 152 4.71 -5.21 -15.04
CA ARG A 152 4.66 -5.12 -16.52
C ARG A 152 3.86 -3.94 -17.03
N ASN A 153 2.85 -3.50 -16.28
CA ASN A 153 1.85 -2.56 -16.77
C ASN A 153 2.02 -1.14 -16.23
N ILE A 154 2.62 -0.98 -15.04
CA ILE A 154 2.65 0.28 -14.27
C ILE A 154 4.10 0.70 -14.04
N PRO A 155 4.64 1.64 -14.86
CA PRO A 155 6.05 2.06 -14.76
C PRO A 155 6.40 2.76 -13.43
N GLN A 156 5.43 3.44 -12.80
CA GLN A 156 5.62 4.17 -11.54
C GLN A 156 5.28 3.33 -10.28
N LEU A 157 5.20 2.00 -10.40
CA LEU A 157 4.96 1.14 -9.24
C LEU A 157 6.15 1.24 -8.27
N SER A 158 5.89 1.60 -7.02
CA SER A 158 6.93 1.90 -6.03
C SER A 158 6.90 1.05 -4.78
N HIS A 159 5.75 0.50 -4.41
CA HIS A 159 5.57 -0.24 -3.16
C HIS A 159 4.39 -1.23 -3.24
N MET A 160 4.20 -1.99 -2.17
CA MET A 160 3.10 -2.96 -2.03
C MET A 160 2.37 -2.75 -0.71
N THR A 161 1.07 -2.97 -0.74
CA THR A 161 0.19 -3.00 0.44
C THR A 161 -0.75 -4.20 0.37
N GLY A 162 -1.61 -4.40 1.36
CA GLY A 162 -2.54 -5.53 1.39
C GLY A 162 -3.99 -5.09 1.54
N HIS A 163 -4.82 -5.47 0.60
CA HIS A 163 -6.26 -5.35 0.69
C HIS A 163 -6.79 -6.19 1.84
N MET A 164 -7.66 -5.63 2.69
CA MET A 164 -8.33 -6.35 3.78
C MET A 164 -7.37 -7.19 4.66
N LEU A 165 -6.18 -6.68 4.95
CA LEU A 165 -5.12 -7.36 5.73
C LEU A 165 -4.47 -8.58 5.03
N SER A 166 -4.61 -8.74 3.74
CA SER A 166 -4.10 -9.89 2.97
C SER A 166 -2.60 -10.16 3.15
N THR A 167 -1.81 -9.12 3.42
CA THR A 167 -0.34 -9.21 3.56
C THR A 167 0.13 -9.51 4.97
N GLY A 168 -0.77 -9.58 5.95
CA GLY A 168 -0.37 -9.67 7.37
C GLY A 168 -1.30 -10.48 8.26
N PHE A 169 -2.21 -11.27 7.72
CA PHE A 169 -3.17 -12.04 8.53
C PHE A 169 -2.52 -13.18 9.33
N THR A 170 -1.31 -13.61 8.95
CA THR A 170 -0.45 -14.49 9.74
C THR A 170 1.00 -14.04 9.67
N LYS A 171 1.83 -14.47 10.63
CA LYS A 171 3.28 -14.22 10.62
C LYS A 171 3.93 -14.82 9.37
N GLU A 172 3.54 -16.03 8.97
CA GLU A 172 4.07 -16.72 7.79
C GLU A 172 3.81 -15.93 6.49
N VAL A 173 2.60 -15.39 6.33
CA VAL A 173 2.26 -14.55 5.16
C VAL A 173 3.01 -13.23 5.19
N ASN A 174 3.17 -12.61 6.35
CA ASN A 174 3.97 -11.39 6.47
C ASN A 174 5.44 -11.64 6.07
N GLU A 175 6.05 -12.74 6.53
CA GLU A 175 7.40 -13.14 6.13
C GLU A 175 7.50 -13.46 4.64
N LEU A 176 6.47 -14.06 4.04
CA LEU A 176 6.38 -14.26 2.60
C LEU A 176 6.40 -12.92 1.85
N VAL A 177 5.54 -11.99 2.22
CA VAL A 177 5.46 -10.68 1.57
C VAL A 177 6.78 -9.92 1.65
N LEU A 178 7.46 -9.96 2.80
CA LEU A 178 8.80 -9.35 2.94
C LEU A 178 9.86 -9.98 2.02
N ARG A 179 9.70 -11.25 1.64
CA ARG A 179 10.59 -11.90 0.65
C ARG A 179 10.22 -11.57 -0.79
N LEU A 180 8.98 -11.18 -1.06
CA LEU A 180 8.49 -10.82 -2.39
C LEU A 180 8.78 -9.37 -2.75
N ALA A 181 8.91 -8.49 -1.73
CA ALA A 181 9.28 -7.09 -1.88
C ALA A 181 10.77 -6.92 -2.19
#